data_b479d023cc29c77738fc7a229358a00c
#
_entry.id   b479d023cc29c77738fc7a229358a00c
#
_cell.length_a   1.000
_cell.length_b   1.000
_cell.length_c   1.000
_cell.angle_alpha   90.00
_cell.angle_beta   90.00
_cell.angle_gamma   90.00
#
_symmetry.space_group_name_H-M   'P 1'
#
loop_
_entity.id
_entity.type
_entity.pdbx_description
1 polymer ?
#
loop_
_entity_poly.entity_id
_entity_poly.type
_entity_poly.pdbx_seq_one_letter_code
_entity_poly.pdbx_strand_id
1 'polypeptide(L)'
;MSLRARVLEELGTVYDPELDEPITTLGFVGSCVVAKSDVSVRLRLPTPQCAPNFAFLMAADARAAVLTVAGVRSVSVVLEDHYTGEEINGAVNDGQRFADAFPGETAGDLRALRELFQRKALLARQSRLLASPATTLGELSGPDADRCRALRRALGIDASDDAPAFVTGDGTPVAASDVRFRRMASLTALSLDTNGGMCRDLLKTRYGEEVAA
;
A
#
# COMPACT_ATOMS: atom_id res chain seq x y z
N MET A 1 -16.79 15.22 11.73
CA MET A 1 -15.44 15.11 11.18
C MET A 1 -15.31 16.03 9.97
N SER A 2 -14.23 16.84 9.83
CA SER A 2 -14.02 17.73 8.69
C SER A 2 -13.78 16.94 7.40
N LEU A 3 -13.99 17.59 6.23
CA LEU A 3 -13.71 16.95 4.94
C LEU A 3 -12.22 16.52 4.85
N ARG A 4 -11.30 17.40 5.31
CA ARG A 4 -9.87 17.10 5.37
C ARG A 4 -9.57 15.86 6.21
N ALA A 5 -10.21 15.71 7.37
CA ALA A 5 -9.99 14.54 8.22
C ALA A 5 -10.46 13.24 7.56
N ARG A 6 -11.59 13.26 6.85
CA ARG A 6 -12.06 12.08 6.08
C ARG A 6 -11.14 11.76 4.91
N VAL A 7 -10.60 12.77 4.23
CA VAL A 7 -9.61 12.57 3.16
C VAL A 7 -8.33 11.93 3.70
N LEU A 8 -7.81 12.39 4.85
CA LEU A 8 -6.62 11.81 5.46
C LEU A 8 -6.86 10.38 5.96
N GLU A 9 -8.05 10.09 6.48
CA GLU A 9 -8.46 8.73 6.86
C GLU A 9 -8.47 7.81 5.64
N GLU A 10 -9.02 8.27 4.52
CA GLU A 10 -9.08 7.50 3.29
C GLU A 10 -7.68 7.30 2.67
N LEU A 11 -6.81 8.31 2.71
CA LEU A 11 -5.41 8.16 2.33
C LEU A 11 -4.67 7.14 3.20
N GLY A 12 -5.09 6.90 4.43
CA GLY A 12 -4.59 5.84 5.30
C GLY A 12 -4.92 4.42 4.82
N THR A 13 -5.83 4.27 3.85
CA THR A 13 -6.14 2.98 3.23
C THR A 13 -5.23 2.65 2.04
N VAL A 14 -4.45 3.63 1.58
CA VAL A 14 -3.50 3.48 0.48
C VAL A 14 -2.17 2.97 1.02
N TYR A 15 -1.72 1.84 0.52
CA TYR A 15 -0.50 1.19 0.97
C TYR A 15 0.60 1.32 -0.08
N ASP A 16 1.83 1.54 0.40
CA ASP A 16 3.01 1.27 -0.42
C ASP A 16 3.01 -0.21 -0.77
N PRO A 17 3.06 -0.57 -2.07
CA PRO A 17 2.93 -1.95 -2.48
C PRO A 17 4.12 -2.83 -2.06
N GLU A 18 5.33 -2.26 -1.94
CA GLU A 18 6.53 -3.00 -1.56
C GLU A 18 6.62 -3.20 -0.05
N LEU A 19 6.19 -2.21 0.74
CA LEU A 19 6.34 -2.20 2.20
C LEU A 19 5.11 -2.73 2.94
N ASP A 20 3.95 -2.75 2.30
CA ASP A 20 2.64 -3.04 2.89
C ASP A 20 2.36 -2.18 4.14
N GLU A 21 2.75 -0.91 4.08
CA GLU A 21 2.45 0.09 5.08
C GLU A 21 1.64 1.25 4.46
N PRO A 22 0.69 1.87 5.20
CA PRO A 22 -0.03 3.03 4.72
C PRO A 22 0.93 4.18 4.35
N ILE A 23 0.69 4.84 3.22
CA ILE A 23 1.49 6.00 2.79
C ILE A 23 1.48 7.14 3.81
N THR A 24 0.42 7.24 4.62
CA THR A 24 0.31 8.20 5.72
C THR A 24 1.25 7.84 6.87
N THR A 25 1.35 6.56 7.24
CA THR A 25 2.25 6.06 8.29
C THR A 25 3.72 6.17 7.87
N LEU A 26 3.99 5.95 6.57
CA LEU A 26 5.33 6.13 6.01
C LEU A 26 5.76 7.60 5.91
N GLY A 27 4.83 8.55 6.10
CA GLY A 27 5.10 9.97 5.94
C GLY A 27 5.18 10.43 4.49
N PHE A 28 4.69 9.63 3.54
CA PHE A 28 4.74 9.97 2.12
C PHE A 28 3.73 11.05 1.71
N VAL A 29 2.74 11.34 2.55
CA VAL A 29 1.81 12.47 2.32
C VAL A 29 2.46 13.74 2.84
N GLY A 30 3.10 14.50 1.96
CA GLY A 30 3.76 15.77 2.28
C GLY A 30 2.77 16.90 2.58
N SER A 31 1.63 16.93 1.88
CA SER A 31 0.53 17.84 2.21
C SER A 31 -0.81 17.37 1.66
N CYS A 32 -1.89 17.79 2.34
CA CYS A 32 -3.27 17.59 1.89
C CYS A 32 -4.04 18.89 2.10
N VAL A 33 -4.42 19.55 1.01
CA VAL A 33 -5.16 20.81 1.01
C VAL A 33 -6.56 20.57 0.46
N VAL A 34 -7.57 21.03 1.19
CA VAL A 34 -8.98 20.94 0.78
C VAL A 34 -9.51 22.35 0.59
N ALA A 35 -9.88 22.69 -0.64
CA ALA A 35 -10.49 23.97 -1.01
C ALA A 35 -11.94 23.72 -1.46
N LYS A 36 -12.91 23.91 -0.55
CA LYS A 36 -14.32 23.52 -0.77
C LYS A 36 -14.45 22.02 -1.03
N SER A 37 -14.69 21.61 -2.27
CA SER A 37 -14.81 20.21 -2.73
C SER A 37 -13.60 19.74 -3.57
N ASP A 38 -12.60 20.59 -3.74
CA ASP A 38 -11.42 20.28 -4.52
C ASP A 38 -10.25 19.93 -3.58
N VAL A 39 -9.59 18.80 -3.83
CA VAL A 39 -8.53 18.28 -2.98
C VAL A 39 -7.22 18.24 -3.74
N SER A 40 -6.15 18.74 -3.13
CA SER A 40 -4.78 18.60 -3.63
C SER A 40 -3.95 17.81 -2.64
N VAL A 41 -3.36 16.71 -3.10
CA VAL A 41 -2.46 15.85 -2.32
C VAL A 41 -1.08 15.92 -2.92
N ARG A 42 -0.07 16.15 -2.08
CA ARG A 42 1.34 16.09 -2.48
C ARG A 42 1.99 14.86 -1.85
N LEU A 43 2.59 14.02 -2.67
CA LEU A 43 3.33 12.85 -2.25
C LEU A 43 4.83 13.10 -2.36
N ARG A 44 5.56 12.67 -1.34
CA ARG A 44 7.01 12.71 -1.25
C ARG A 44 7.55 11.32 -1.02
N LEU A 45 8.49 10.90 -1.83
CA LEU A 45 9.09 9.58 -1.69
C LEU A 45 10.51 9.67 -1.13
N PRO A 46 11.02 8.57 -0.54
CA PRO A 46 12.34 8.55 0.12
C PRO A 46 13.48 8.98 -0.79
N THR A 47 13.41 8.63 -2.08
CA THR A 47 14.41 9.01 -3.08
C THR A 47 13.75 9.50 -4.37
N PRO A 48 14.46 10.34 -5.17
CA PRO A 48 13.96 10.72 -6.49
C PRO A 48 13.88 9.54 -7.47
N GLN A 49 14.58 8.45 -7.20
CA GLN A 49 14.66 7.24 -8.03
C GLN A 49 13.81 6.07 -7.52
N CYS A 50 12.84 6.31 -6.64
CA CYS A 50 11.85 5.26 -6.35
C CYS A 50 11.25 4.74 -7.64
N ALA A 51 11.05 3.42 -7.74
CA ALA A 51 10.63 2.81 -9.01
C ALA A 51 9.33 3.42 -9.53
N PRO A 52 9.26 3.86 -10.80
CA PRO A 52 8.12 4.58 -11.37
C PRO A 52 6.79 3.85 -11.25
N ASN A 53 6.81 2.51 -11.35
CA ASN A 53 5.64 1.66 -11.21
C ASN A 53 5.04 1.72 -9.78
N PHE A 54 5.85 1.74 -8.73
CA PHE A 54 5.37 1.89 -7.35
C PHE A 54 4.89 3.32 -7.09
N ALA A 55 5.64 4.32 -7.55
CA ALA A 55 5.26 5.72 -7.44
C ALA A 55 3.91 5.99 -8.13
N PHE A 56 3.72 5.45 -9.34
CA PHE A 56 2.46 5.53 -10.08
C PHE A 56 1.31 4.84 -9.33
N LEU A 57 1.53 3.61 -8.82
CA LEU A 57 0.51 2.87 -8.07
C LEU A 57 0.03 3.65 -6.86
N MET A 58 0.95 4.18 -6.04
CA MET A 58 0.60 4.98 -4.87
C MET A 58 -0.15 6.27 -5.23
N ALA A 59 0.29 6.98 -6.27
CA ALA A 59 -0.35 8.22 -6.71
C ALA A 59 -1.76 7.96 -7.27
N ALA A 60 -1.91 6.91 -8.10
CA ALA A 60 -3.20 6.51 -8.67
C ALA A 60 -4.17 6.02 -7.58
N ASP A 61 -3.70 5.20 -6.64
CA ASP A 61 -4.51 4.72 -5.52
C ASP A 61 -4.92 5.87 -4.59
N ALA A 62 -4.02 6.80 -4.30
CA ALA A 62 -4.33 7.99 -3.51
C ALA A 62 -5.43 8.83 -4.17
N ARG A 63 -5.34 9.07 -5.49
CA ARG A 63 -6.39 9.78 -6.23
C ARG A 63 -7.72 9.03 -6.21
N ALA A 64 -7.70 7.73 -6.47
CA ALA A 64 -8.90 6.90 -6.46
C ALA A 64 -9.57 6.89 -5.08
N ALA A 65 -8.80 6.66 -4.01
CA ALA A 65 -9.30 6.65 -2.64
C ALA A 65 -9.95 8.00 -2.26
N VAL A 66 -9.27 9.12 -2.51
CA VAL A 66 -9.82 10.45 -2.17
C VAL A 66 -11.09 10.78 -2.97
N LEU A 67 -11.23 10.31 -4.21
CA LEU A 67 -12.43 10.49 -5.02
C LEU A 67 -13.67 9.76 -4.45
N THR A 68 -13.48 8.74 -3.60
CA THR A 68 -14.61 8.04 -2.94
C THR A 68 -15.19 8.85 -1.77
N VAL A 69 -14.46 9.85 -1.26
CA VAL A 69 -14.88 10.63 -0.09
C VAL A 69 -16.07 11.53 -0.42
N ALA A 70 -17.19 11.31 0.26
CA ALA A 70 -18.39 12.13 0.05
C ALA A 70 -18.11 13.62 0.27
N GLY A 71 -18.43 14.45 -0.74
CA GLY A 71 -18.18 15.89 -0.74
C GLY A 71 -16.90 16.30 -1.50
N VAL A 72 -16.09 15.36 -1.99
CA VAL A 72 -14.99 15.61 -2.91
C VAL A 72 -15.53 15.57 -4.34
N ARG A 73 -15.17 16.58 -5.14
CA ARG A 73 -15.55 16.71 -6.56
C ARG A 73 -14.36 16.47 -7.48
N SER A 74 -13.20 17.01 -7.11
CA SER A 74 -11.98 16.87 -7.89
C SER A 74 -10.78 16.59 -6.99
N VAL A 75 -9.83 15.82 -7.52
CA VAL A 75 -8.59 15.46 -6.84
C VAL A 75 -7.42 15.67 -7.79
N SER A 76 -6.42 16.42 -7.32
CA SER A 76 -5.11 16.51 -7.95
C SER A 76 -4.08 15.86 -7.04
N VAL A 77 -3.32 14.92 -7.58
CA VAL A 77 -2.18 14.29 -6.91
C VAL A 77 -0.90 14.75 -7.59
N VAL A 78 0.06 15.22 -6.80
CA VAL A 78 1.37 15.64 -7.27
C VAL A 78 2.44 14.85 -6.54
N LEU A 79 3.20 14.07 -7.28
CA LEU A 79 4.43 13.44 -6.82
C LEU A 79 5.56 14.47 -6.94
N GLU A 80 6.15 14.86 -5.80
CA GLU A 80 7.20 15.87 -5.73
C GLU A 80 8.58 15.23 -5.89
N ASP A 81 9.50 15.97 -6.51
CA ASP A 81 10.93 15.65 -6.57
C ASP A 81 11.25 14.23 -7.06
N HIS A 82 10.52 13.73 -8.03
CA HIS A 82 10.73 12.41 -8.63
C HIS A 82 11.17 12.56 -10.09
N TYR A 83 12.11 11.73 -10.56
CA TYR A 83 12.71 11.86 -11.89
C TYR A 83 11.74 11.63 -13.06
N THR A 84 10.64 10.89 -12.81
CA THR A 84 9.51 10.73 -13.75
C THR A 84 8.23 11.38 -13.22
N GLY A 85 8.37 12.42 -12.38
CA GLY A 85 7.25 13.05 -11.72
C GLY A 85 6.26 13.70 -12.69
N GLU A 86 6.74 14.32 -13.77
CA GLU A 86 5.88 14.98 -14.76
C GLU A 86 4.98 13.97 -15.48
N GLU A 87 5.54 12.86 -15.94
CA GLU A 87 4.82 11.78 -16.62
C GLU A 87 3.78 11.12 -15.69
N ILE A 88 4.19 10.82 -14.45
CA ILE A 88 3.29 10.23 -13.47
C ILE A 88 2.15 11.19 -13.11
N ASN A 89 2.46 12.44 -12.84
CA ASN A 89 1.48 13.46 -12.46
C ASN A 89 0.46 13.70 -13.58
N GLY A 90 0.91 13.81 -14.81
CA GLY A 90 0.04 13.94 -15.98
C GLY A 90 -0.89 12.74 -16.09
N ALA A 91 -0.32 11.55 -16.19
CA ALA A 91 -1.10 10.33 -16.39
C ALA A 91 -2.11 10.06 -15.27
N VAL A 92 -1.68 10.18 -14.00
CA VAL A 92 -2.56 9.95 -12.85
C VAL A 92 -3.71 10.95 -12.82
N ASN A 93 -3.46 12.24 -13.03
CA ASN A 93 -4.52 13.25 -12.97
C ASN A 93 -5.48 13.17 -14.16
N ASP A 94 -5.00 12.72 -15.32
CA ASP A 94 -5.83 12.46 -16.51
C ASP A 94 -6.53 11.10 -16.47
N GLY A 95 -6.28 10.27 -15.46
CA GLY A 95 -6.88 8.93 -15.33
C GLY A 95 -6.34 7.92 -16.33
N GLN A 96 -5.13 8.12 -16.84
CA GLN A 96 -4.45 7.22 -17.76
C GLN A 96 -3.82 6.04 -17.02
N ARG A 97 -3.47 4.98 -17.76
CA ARG A 97 -2.76 3.80 -17.22
C ARG A 97 -1.25 4.03 -17.23
N PHE A 98 -0.54 3.24 -16.44
CA PHE A 98 0.93 3.27 -16.44
C PHE A 98 1.53 3.03 -17.84
N ALA A 99 0.98 2.09 -18.60
CA ALA A 99 1.46 1.78 -19.95
C ALA A 99 1.26 2.94 -20.96
N ASP A 100 0.35 3.86 -20.69
CA ASP A 100 0.11 5.02 -21.53
C ASP A 100 1.15 6.11 -21.23
N ALA A 101 1.59 6.25 -19.97
CA ALA A 101 2.66 7.17 -19.57
C ALA A 101 4.07 6.63 -19.90
N PHE A 102 4.25 5.31 -19.85
CA PHE A 102 5.53 4.64 -20.04
C PHE A 102 5.42 3.55 -21.12
N PRO A 103 5.31 3.93 -22.41
CA PRO A 103 5.18 2.96 -23.50
C PRO A 103 6.40 2.04 -23.59
N GLY A 104 6.16 0.73 -23.56
CA GLY A 104 7.22 -0.29 -23.64
C GLY A 104 7.82 -0.72 -22.31
N GLU A 105 7.52 -0.04 -21.19
CA GLU A 105 8.01 -0.42 -19.86
C GLU A 105 7.24 -1.61 -19.25
N THR A 106 6.06 -1.92 -19.77
CA THR A 106 5.24 -3.06 -19.35
C THR A 106 4.43 -3.61 -20.51
N ALA A 107 4.18 -4.93 -20.49
CA ALA A 107 3.32 -5.60 -21.48
C ALA A 107 1.80 -5.39 -21.20
N GLY A 108 1.43 -4.71 -20.12
CA GLY A 108 0.04 -4.51 -19.72
C GLY A 108 -0.11 -3.55 -18.55
N ASP A 109 -1.11 -3.80 -17.70
CA ASP A 109 -1.31 -3.06 -16.45
C ASP A 109 -0.36 -3.56 -15.35
N LEU A 110 -0.28 -2.81 -14.23
CA LEU A 110 0.53 -3.18 -13.08
C LEU A 110 -0.13 -4.24 -12.16
N ARG A 111 -1.18 -4.91 -12.61
CA ARG A 111 -1.94 -5.87 -11.80
C ARG A 111 -1.08 -7.04 -11.33
N ALA A 112 -0.34 -7.67 -12.23
CA ALA A 112 0.53 -8.79 -11.87
C ALA A 112 1.61 -8.40 -10.84
N LEU A 113 2.15 -7.18 -10.98
CA LEU A 113 3.10 -6.62 -10.01
C LEU A 113 2.42 -6.41 -8.65
N ARG A 114 1.24 -5.80 -8.62
CA ARG A 114 0.45 -5.59 -7.40
C ARG A 114 0.15 -6.92 -6.70
N GLU A 115 -0.33 -7.92 -7.44
CA GLU A 115 -0.62 -9.25 -6.89
C GLU A 115 0.63 -9.91 -6.29
N LEU A 116 1.80 -9.79 -6.95
CA LEU A 116 3.05 -10.32 -6.43
C LEU A 116 3.38 -9.73 -5.04
N PHE A 117 3.27 -8.41 -4.89
CA PHE A 117 3.56 -7.76 -3.62
C PHE A 117 2.48 -8.01 -2.57
N GLN A 118 1.21 -8.09 -2.96
CA GLN A 118 0.14 -8.49 -2.05
C GLN A 118 0.33 -9.90 -1.48
N ARG A 119 0.87 -10.84 -2.28
CA ARG A 119 1.22 -12.20 -1.79
C ARG A 119 2.37 -12.15 -0.80
N LYS A 120 3.40 -11.31 -1.02
CA LYS A 120 4.47 -11.09 -0.06
C LYS A 120 3.95 -10.46 1.24
N ALA A 121 3.11 -9.44 1.11
CA ALA A 121 2.46 -8.79 2.24
C ALA A 121 1.63 -9.78 3.08
N LEU A 122 0.84 -10.63 2.42
CA LEU A 122 0.05 -11.67 3.12
C LEU A 122 0.94 -12.60 3.95
N LEU A 123 2.07 -13.06 3.40
CA LEU A 123 3.03 -13.89 4.14
C LEU A 123 3.61 -13.14 5.35
N ALA A 124 4.03 -11.89 5.15
CA ALA A 124 4.60 -11.06 6.22
C ALA A 124 3.59 -10.81 7.36
N ARG A 125 2.33 -10.49 7.03
CA ARG A 125 1.28 -10.29 8.04
C ARG A 125 0.97 -11.56 8.80
N GLN A 126 0.87 -12.69 8.12
CA GLN A 126 0.66 -13.99 8.77
C GLN A 126 1.82 -14.35 9.72
N SER A 127 3.07 -13.97 9.40
CA SER A 127 4.22 -14.22 10.28
C SER A 127 4.02 -13.67 11.69
N ARG A 128 3.40 -12.50 11.81
CA ARG A 128 3.13 -11.85 13.12
C ARG A 128 2.01 -12.54 13.92
N LEU A 129 1.21 -13.38 13.26
CA LEU A 129 0.08 -14.09 13.83
C LEU A 129 0.40 -15.57 14.19
N LEU A 130 1.59 -16.08 13.84
CA LEU A 130 1.97 -17.49 13.99
C LEU A 130 2.07 -17.99 15.45
N ALA A 131 2.03 -17.09 16.43
CA ALA A 131 1.96 -17.46 17.83
C ALA A 131 0.51 -17.77 18.29
N SER A 132 -0.50 -17.39 17.49
CA SER A 132 -1.90 -17.68 17.76
C SER A 132 -2.19 -19.18 17.59
N PRO A 133 -2.99 -19.81 18.46
CA PRO A 133 -3.46 -21.17 18.27
C PRO A 133 -4.60 -21.28 17.25
N ALA A 134 -4.97 -20.20 16.60
CA ALA A 134 -6.09 -20.13 15.67
C ALA A 134 -5.97 -21.16 14.53
N THR A 135 -7.08 -21.79 14.20
CA THR A 135 -7.24 -22.72 13.09
C THR A 135 -8.03 -22.11 11.94
N THR A 136 -8.89 -21.14 12.26
CA THR A 136 -9.67 -20.39 11.27
C THR A 136 -9.32 -18.91 11.28
N LEU A 137 -9.62 -18.23 10.15
CA LEU A 137 -9.38 -16.80 9.99
C LEU A 137 -10.22 -15.96 10.95
N GLY A 138 -11.44 -16.40 11.28
CA GLY A 138 -12.34 -15.73 12.21
C GLY A 138 -11.81 -15.69 13.65
N GLU A 139 -10.97 -16.64 14.04
CA GLU A 139 -10.33 -16.68 15.36
C GLU A 139 -9.16 -15.69 15.49
N LEU A 140 -8.65 -15.16 14.37
CA LEU A 140 -7.60 -14.14 14.36
C LEU A 140 -8.20 -12.74 14.51
N SER A 141 -7.53 -11.87 15.28
CA SER A 141 -7.98 -10.50 15.53
C SER A 141 -6.81 -9.49 15.49
N GLY A 142 -7.17 -8.21 15.40
CA GLY A 142 -6.24 -7.12 15.37
C GLY A 142 -5.78 -6.70 13.95
N PRO A 143 -4.95 -5.64 13.87
CA PRO A 143 -4.63 -5.00 12.59
C PRO A 143 -4.01 -5.93 11.54
N ASP A 144 -3.14 -6.86 11.94
CA ASP A 144 -2.54 -7.83 11.01
C ASP A 144 -3.57 -8.84 10.49
N ALA A 145 -4.53 -9.27 11.31
CA ALA A 145 -5.62 -10.15 10.89
C ALA A 145 -6.57 -9.43 9.92
N ASP A 146 -6.92 -8.17 10.19
CA ASP A 146 -7.75 -7.36 9.31
C ASP A 146 -7.06 -7.12 7.96
N ARG A 147 -5.76 -6.87 7.98
CA ARG A 147 -4.96 -6.73 6.77
C ARG A 147 -4.88 -8.06 5.99
N CYS A 148 -4.72 -9.20 6.66
CA CYS A 148 -4.79 -10.52 6.02
C CYS A 148 -6.13 -10.74 5.30
N ARG A 149 -7.26 -10.38 5.92
CA ARG A 149 -8.59 -10.47 5.29
C ARG A 149 -8.67 -9.58 4.05
N ALA A 150 -8.18 -8.33 4.12
CA ALA A 150 -8.17 -7.41 2.99
C ALA A 150 -7.30 -7.93 1.84
N LEU A 151 -6.09 -8.43 2.12
CA LEU A 151 -5.19 -8.99 1.13
C LEU A 151 -5.76 -10.25 0.47
N ARG A 152 -6.39 -11.15 1.24
CA ARG A 152 -7.06 -12.34 0.69
C ARG A 152 -8.18 -11.95 -0.27
N ARG A 153 -9.04 -10.99 0.10
CA ARG A 153 -10.09 -10.49 -0.82
C ARG A 153 -9.51 -9.94 -2.12
N ALA A 154 -8.45 -9.13 -2.01
CA ALA A 154 -7.78 -8.54 -3.18
C ALA A 154 -7.16 -9.60 -4.10
N LEU A 155 -6.68 -10.71 -3.53
CA LEU A 155 -6.07 -11.83 -4.25
C LEU A 155 -7.07 -12.90 -4.71
N GLY A 156 -8.38 -12.75 -4.39
CA GLY A 156 -9.39 -13.77 -4.69
C GLY A 156 -9.24 -15.04 -3.85
N ILE A 157 -8.57 -14.96 -2.70
CA ILE A 157 -8.41 -16.05 -1.73
C ILE A 157 -9.58 -15.99 -0.73
N ASP A 158 -10.05 -17.15 -0.28
CA ASP A 158 -11.12 -17.22 0.72
C ASP A 158 -10.77 -16.41 1.97
N ALA A 159 -11.63 -15.46 2.30
CA ALA A 159 -11.50 -14.56 3.43
C ALA A 159 -12.70 -14.66 4.41
N SER A 160 -13.48 -15.74 4.35
CA SER A 160 -14.56 -16.05 5.29
C SER A 160 -13.98 -16.36 6.68
N ASP A 161 -14.81 -16.25 7.71
CA ASP A 161 -14.37 -16.55 9.08
C ASP A 161 -14.01 -18.03 9.27
N ASP A 162 -14.64 -18.93 8.51
CA ASP A 162 -14.37 -20.37 8.53
C ASP A 162 -13.15 -20.78 7.67
N ALA A 163 -12.58 -19.84 6.89
CA ALA A 163 -11.39 -20.12 6.09
C ALA A 163 -10.20 -20.49 6.98
N PRO A 164 -9.24 -21.31 6.49
CA PRO A 164 -8.03 -21.64 7.25
C PRO A 164 -7.28 -20.38 7.72
N ALA A 165 -6.81 -20.38 8.98
CA ALA A 165 -6.11 -19.25 9.58
C ALA A 165 -4.89 -18.84 8.75
N PHE A 166 -4.12 -19.83 8.28
CA PHE A 166 -2.89 -19.61 7.51
C PHE A 166 -2.95 -20.27 6.14
N VAL A 167 -2.45 -19.53 5.14
CA VAL A 167 -2.38 -19.98 3.75
C VAL A 167 -1.06 -19.54 3.12
N THR A 168 -0.63 -20.25 2.10
CA THR A 168 0.48 -19.80 1.23
C THR A 168 0.06 -18.60 0.38
N GLY A 169 0.97 -17.99 -0.36
CA GLY A 169 0.67 -16.84 -1.20
C GLY A 169 -0.33 -17.11 -2.34
N ASP A 170 -0.55 -18.38 -2.69
CA ASP A 170 -1.56 -18.83 -3.68
C ASP A 170 -2.88 -19.29 -3.05
N GLY A 171 -3.01 -19.19 -1.72
CA GLY A 171 -4.23 -19.55 -0.98
C GLY A 171 -4.29 -21.00 -0.51
N THR A 172 -3.26 -21.81 -0.72
CA THR A 172 -3.24 -23.19 -0.23
C THR A 172 -3.14 -23.21 1.31
N PRO A 173 -4.03 -23.94 2.03
CA PRO A 173 -3.97 -24.05 3.48
C PRO A 173 -2.62 -24.61 3.97
N VAL A 174 -2.13 -24.06 5.09
CA VAL A 174 -0.87 -24.49 5.69
C VAL A 174 -0.98 -24.46 7.22
N ALA A 175 -0.33 -25.42 7.90
CA ALA A 175 -0.29 -25.42 9.35
C ALA A 175 0.64 -24.33 9.89
N ALA A 176 0.24 -23.66 10.99
CA ALA A 176 1.09 -22.68 11.67
C ALA A 176 2.43 -23.27 12.15
N SER A 177 2.50 -24.59 12.35
CA SER A 177 3.71 -25.32 12.74
C SER A 177 4.63 -25.69 11.59
N ASP A 178 4.22 -25.48 10.32
CA ASP A 178 5.05 -25.81 9.16
C ASP A 178 6.33 -24.96 9.17
N VAL A 179 7.47 -25.61 9.27
CA VAL A 179 8.77 -24.97 9.45
C VAL A 179 9.17 -24.15 8.22
N ARG A 180 8.87 -24.65 7.00
CA ARG A 180 9.20 -23.97 5.76
C ARG A 180 8.38 -22.70 5.60
N PHE A 181 7.07 -22.80 5.86
CA PHE A 181 6.18 -21.65 5.84
C PHE A 181 6.60 -20.58 6.85
N ARG A 182 6.83 -20.98 8.12
CA ARG A 182 7.28 -20.05 9.18
C ARG A 182 8.56 -19.31 8.79
N ARG A 183 9.56 -20.04 8.28
CA ARG A 183 10.83 -19.45 7.86
C ARG A 183 10.61 -18.42 6.73
N MET A 184 9.85 -18.80 5.70
CA MET A 184 9.57 -17.93 4.56
C MET A 184 8.81 -16.68 5.00
N ALA A 185 7.75 -16.84 5.79
CA ALA A 185 6.93 -15.74 6.30
C ALA A 185 7.75 -14.77 7.17
N SER A 186 8.60 -15.30 8.07
CA SER A 186 9.45 -14.47 8.93
C SER A 186 10.53 -13.72 8.15
N LEU A 187 11.17 -14.36 7.17
CA LEU A 187 12.16 -13.68 6.32
C LEU A 187 11.52 -12.58 5.48
N THR A 188 10.31 -12.84 4.96
CA THR A 188 9.57 -11.81 4.21
C THR A 188 9.20 -10.63 5.11
N ALA A 189 8.70 -10.89 6.32
CA ALA A 189 8.38 -9.84 7.28
C ALA A 189 9.62 -9.00 7.63
N LEU A 190 10.74 -9.65 7.95
CA LEU A 190 11.99 -8.96 8.25
C LEU A 190 12.46 -8.06 7.08
N SER A 191 12.34 -8.54 5.84
CA SER A 191 12.69 -7.77 4.66
C SER A 191 11.82 -6.51 4.51
N LEU A 192 10.49 -6.65 4.67
CA LEU A 192 9.58 -5.51 4.59
C LEU A 192 9.86 -4.50 5.71
N ASP A 193 10.02 -4.96 6.94
CA ASP A 193 10.27 -4.11 8.12
C ASP A 193 11.60 -3.34 7.97
N THR A 194 12.65 -3.99 7.48
CA THR A 194 13.95 -3.37 7.24
C THR A 194 13.87 -2.30 6.15
N ASN A 195 13.23 -2.61 5.03
CA ASN A 195 13.05 -1.66 3.93
C ASN A 195 12.19 -0.47 4.38
N GLY A 196 11.10 -0.71 5.11
CA GLY A 196 10.25 0.34 5.66
C GLY A 196 11.01 1.28 6.61
N GLY A 197 11.88 0.73 7.47
CA GLY A 197 12.78 1.52 8.31
C GLY A 197 13.70 2.42 7.50
N MET A 198 14.37 1.85 6.50
CA MET A 198 15.27 2.59 5.62
C MET A 198 14.54 3.70 4.84
N CYS A 199 13.34 3.42 4.32
CA CYS A 199 12.55 4.42 3.61
C CYS A 199 12.18 5.61 4.50
N ARG A 200 11.78 5.36 5.75
CA ARG A 200 11.49 6.43 6.72
C ARG A 200 12.72 7.28 7.04
N ASP A 201 13.87 6.66 7.24
CA ASP A 201 15.12 7.36 7.54
C ASP A 201 15.59 8.23 6.35
N LEU A 202 15.49 7.70 5.13
CA LEU A 202 15.81 8.44 3.91
C LEU A 202 14.85 9.62 3.70
N LEU A 203 13.55 9.41 3.91
CA LEU A 203 12.54 10.47 3.80
C LEU A 203 12.83 11.60 4.81
N LYS A 204 13.09 11.24 6.06
CA LYS A 204 13.46 12.17 7.13
C LYS A 204 14.73 12.94 6.80
N THR A 205 15.75 12.30 6.25
CA THR A 205 16.99 12.94 5.82
C THR A 205 16.73 13.94 4.70
N ARG A 206 15.82 13.63 3.78
CA ARG A 206 15.55 14.45 2.60
C ARG A 206 14.66 15.65 2.89
N TYR A 207 13.65 15.49 3.73
CA TYR A 207 12.61 16.50 3.97
C TYR A 207 12.56 17.04 5.40
N GLY A 208 13.40 16.54 6.31
CA GLY A 208 13.39 16.91 7.73
C GLY A 208 12.31 16.18 8.52
N GLU A 209 12.15 16.55 9.80
CA GLU A 209 11.16 15.93 10.71
C GLU A 209 9.71 16.41 10.47
N GLU A 210 9.49 17.40 9.62
CA GLU A 210 8.17 17.94 9.30
C GLU A 210 7.42 17.04 8.29
N VAL A 211 7.22 15.78 8.64
CA VAL A 211 6.36 14.89 7.86
C VAL A 211 5.18 14.49 8.73
N ALA A 212 4.03 14.99 8.34
CA ALA A 212 2.69 14.75 8.87
C ALA A 212 2.15 15.83 9.84
N ALA A 213 1.44 16.77 9.27
CA ALA A 213 0.34 17.45 9.93
C ALA A 213 -0.93 17.29 9.10
#